data_7f6ceeb87e04182b7c6ee3deebf90cab
#
_entry.id   7f6ceeb87e04182b7c6ee3deebf90cab
#
_cell.length_a   1.000
_cell.length_b   1.000
_cell.length_c   1.000
_cell.angle_alpha   90.00
_cell.angle_beta   90.00
_cell.angle_gamma   90.00
#
_symmetry.space_group_name_H-M   'P 1'
#
loop_
_entity.id
_entity.type
_entity.pdbx_description
1 polymer ?
#
loop_
_entity_poly.entity_id
_entity_poly.type
_entity_poly.pdbx_seq_one_letter_code
_entity_poly.pdbx_strand_id
1 'polypeptide(L)'
;QRQMCIRDSSNTVLQKLGKPSVEVYNSFVKAYKDMNKKIGKEQYLVPYLMSSHPGSTLKEAVELAEYLRDLGYMPEQVQDFYPTPSTISTCMYYTGLDPRTMEPVYVATNPHEKAMQRALIQYRNPKNYDLVHEALIKAGRQDLIGFDSKCLIRPRRPKKDADTSCLLYTSPSP
;
A
#
# COMPACT_ATOMS: atom_id res chain seq x y z
N GLN A 1 14.29 21.58 5.66
CA GLN A 1 14.35 20.86 4.38
C GLN A 1 13.56 19.57 4.52
N ARG A 2 12.46 19.44 3.77
CA ARG A 2 11.72 18.18 3.65
C ARG A 2 12.52 17.27 2.73
N GLN A 3 13.22 16.30 3.26
CA GLN A 3 13.75 15.22 2.43
C GLN A 3 12.61 14.29 2.06
N MET A 4 12.24 14.27 0.78
CA MET A 4 11.32 13.28 0.24
C MET A 4 12.07 11.96 0.07
N CYS A 5 11.90 11.03 0.99
CA CYS A 5 12.34 9.65 0.82
C CYS A 5 11.20 8.85 0.22
N ILE A 6 11.29 8.52 -1.07
CA ILE A 6 10.45 7.47 -1.67
C ILE A 6 10.83 6.18 -0.96
N ARG A 7 9.83 5.47 -0.43
CA ARG A 7 10.07 4.33 0.42
C ARG A 7 9.15 3.15 0.09
N ASP A 8 9.70 1.98 0.28
CA ASP A 8 9.02 0.71 0.37
C ASP A 8 9.51 -0.03 1.63
N SER A 9 8.82 -1.06 2.09
CA SER A 9 9.24 -1.93 3.19
C SER A 9 9.95 -3.19 2.70
N SER A 10 9.72 -3.57 1.45
CA SER A 10 10.35 -4.73 0.83
C SER A 10 11.75 -4.38 0.33
N ASN A 11 12.76 -5.11 0.81
CA ASN A 11 14.14 -4.95 0.34
C ASN A 11 14.28 -5.24 -1.16
N THR A 12 13.45 -6.12 -1.70
CA THR A 12 13.41 -6.43 -3.13
C THR A 12 13.01 -5.20 -3.96
N VAL A 13 11.95 -4.51 -3.55
CA VAL A 13 11.50 -3.28 -4.21
C VAL A 13 12.49 -2.14 -4.00
N LEU A 14 13.06 -2.00 -2.79
CA LEU A 14 14.09 -1.00 -2.50
C LEU A 14 15.33 -1.17 -3.38
N GLN A 15 15.76 -2.40 -3.64
CA GLN A 15 16.86 -2.69 -4.55
C GLN A 15 16.54 -2.26 -5.99
N LYS A 16 15.32 -2.51 -6.47
CA LYS A 16 14.88 -2.06 -7.80
C LYS A 16 14.77 -0.52 -7.86
N LEU A 17 14.42 0.12 -6.77
CA LEU A 17 14.44 1.58 -6.60
C LEU A 17 15.86 2.17 -6.50
N GLY A 18 16.90 1.35 -6.34
CA GLY A 18 18.25 1.82 -6.06
C GLY A 18 18.39 2.48 -4.68
N LYS A 19 17.60 2.05 -3.70
CA LYS A 19 17.58 2.60 -2.34
C LYS A 19 18.28 1.64 -1.37
N PRO A 20 18.83 2.17 -0.26
CA PRO A 20 19.36 1.35 0.83
C PRO A 20 18.27 0.46 1.43
N SER A 21 18.70 -0.62 2.09
CA SER A 21 17.80 -1.54 2.78
C SER A 21 17.00 -0.87 3.90
N VAL A 22 15.91 -1.52 4.31
CA VAL A 22 15.00 -1.01 5.33
C VAL A 22 15.69 -0.82 6.70
N GLU A 23 16.70 -1.64 7.00
CA GLU A 23 17.47 -1.57 8.24
C GLU A 23 18.24 -0.26 8.37
N VAL A 24 18.85 0.19 7.26
CA VAL A 24 19.58 1.47 7.22
C VAL A 24 18.62 2.63 7.52
N TYR A 25 17.43 2.59 6.94
CA TYR A 25 16.43 3.61 7.23
C TYR A 25 15.95 3.56 8.68
N ASN A 26 15.69 2.39 9.24
CA ASN A 26 15.24 2.25 10.62
C ASN A 26 16.29 2.79 11.61
N SER A 27 17.57 2.56 11.32
CA SER A 27 18.68 3.13 12.08
C SER A 27 18.68 4.66 11.98
N PHE A 28 18.47 5.20 10.79
CA PHE A 28 18.34 6.64 10.59
C PHE A 28 17.15 7.24 11.36
N VAL A 29 15.96 6.61 11.30
CA VAL A 29 14.77 7.07 12.04
C VAL A 29 15.02 7.10 13.54
N LYS A 30 15.71 6.09 14.08
CA LYS A 30 16.06 6.04 15.49
C LYS A 30 16.99 7.20 15.86
N ALA A 31 18.08 7.37 15.11
CA ALA A 31 19.04 8.45 15.34
C ALA A 31 18.36 9.84 15.24
N TYR A 32 17.48 10.02 14.27
CA TYR A 32 16.71 11.26 14.08
C TYR A 32 15.80 11.56 15.28
N LYS A 33 15.07 10.55 15.78
CA LYS A 33 14.20 10.70 16.97
C LYS A 33 15.02 11.03 18.22
N ASP A 34 16.17 10.38 18.41
CA ASP A 34 17.04 10.62 19.55
C ASP A 34 17.65 12.04 19.51
N MET A 35 18.00 12.52 18.31
CA MET A 35 18.49 13.89 18.12
C MET A 35 17.40 14.92 18.42
N ASN A 36 16.18 14.73 17.95
CA ASN A 36 15.05 15.62 18.25
C ASN A 36 14.78 15.74 19.75
N LYS A 37 14.83 14.61 20.47
CA LYS A 37 14.71 14.61 21.93
C LYS A 37 15.81 15.43 22.60
N LYS A 38 17.06 15.31 22.14
CA LYS A 38 18.20 16.07 22.70
C LYS A 38 18.09 17.57 22.46
N ILE A 39 17.53 17.97 21.32
CA ILE A 39 17.41 19.40 20.94
C ILE A 39 16.10 20.02 21.47
N GLY A 40 15.17 19.19 21.98
CA GLY A 40 13.86 19.65 22.45
C GLY A 40 12.94 20.14 21.30
N LYS A 41 13.15 19.63 20.06
CA LYS A 41 12.33 19.97 18.90
C LYS A 41 11.43 18.81 18.50
N GLU A 42 10.18 19.10 18.19
CA GLU A 42 9.24 18.16 17.60
C GLU A 42 9.29 18.28 16.07
N GLN A 43 10.07 17.41 15.45
CA GLN A 43 10.14 17.31 13.98
C GLN A 43 9.77 15.89 13.54
N TYR A 44 8.97 15.79 12.49
CA TYR A 44 8.44 14.53 11.99
C TYR A 44 9.05 14.15 10.66
N LEU A 45 9.35 12.87 10.49
CA LEU A 45 9.69 12.28 9.20
C LEU A 45 8.38 11.84 8.53
N VAL A 46 8.11 12.40 7.36
CA VAL A 46 6.96 12.00 6.54
C VAL A 46 7.48 11.14 5.40
N PRO A 47 7.22 9.81 5.43
CA PRO A 47 7.62 8.94 4.34
C PRO A 47 6.78 9.24 3.09
N TYR A 48 7.44 9.35 1.96
CA TYR A 48 6.78 9.44 0.67
C TYR A 48 6.64 8.02 0.11
N LEU A 49 5.40 7.56 -0.03
CA LEU A 49 5.09 6.21 -0.46
C LEU A 49 4.58 6.23 -1.90
N MET A 50 5.01 5.24 -2.66
CA MET A 50 4.62 5.05 -4.05
C MET A 50 4.05 3.64 -4.22
N SER A 51 2.88 3.53 -4.86
CA SER A 51 2.29 2.24 -5.22
C SER A 51 2.66 1.84 -6.65
N SER A 52 2.59 0.54 -6.93
CA SER A 52 2.76 -0.02 -8.29
C SER A 52 4.09 0.30 -8.97
N HIS A 53 5.17 0.44 -8.18
CA HIS A 53 6.51 0.53 -8.74
C HIS A 53 6.89 -0.80 -9.42
N PRO A 54 7.65 -0.80 -10.53
CA PRO A 54 8.21 -2.02 -11.11
C PRO A 54 8.91 -2.87 -10.05
N GLY A 55 8.57 -4.17 -9.97
CA GLY A 55 9.02 -5.09 -8.93
C GLY A 55 8.10 -5.21 -7.73
N SER A 56 7.04 -4.39 -7.61
CA SER A 56 6.04 -4.50 -6.54
C SER A 56 4.86 -5.35 -6.98
N THR A 57 4.71 -6.52 -6.37
CA THR A 57 3.52 -7.38 -6.50
C THR A 57 2.54 -7.10 -5.36
N LEU A 58 1.39 -7.78 -5.37
CA LEU A 58 0.44 -7.70 -4.25
C LEU A 58 1.05 -8.17 -2.92
N LYS A 59 2.02 -9.10 -2.97
CA LYS A 59 2.70 -9.57 -1.76
C LYS A 59 3.50 -8.46 -1.09
N GLU A 60 4.34 -7.76 -1.85
CA GLU A 60 5.13 -6.64 -1.33
C GLU A 60 4.23 -5.48 -0.89
N ALA A 61 3.11 -5.26 -1.59
CA ALA A 61 2.13 -4.25 -1.18
C ALA A 61 1.46 -4.59 0.17
N VAL A 62 1.20 -5.88 0.45
CA VAL A 62 0.71 -6.33 1.76
C VAL A 62 1.78 -6.16 2.84
N GLU A 63 3.05 -6.52 2.56
CA GLU A 63 4.17 -6.30 3.49
C GLU A 63 4.31 -4.81 3.86
N LEU A 64 4.13 -3.92 2.88
CA LEU A 64 4.13 -2.48 3.12
C LEU A 64 2.96 -2.05 4.01
N ALA A 65 1.76 -2.60 3.79
CA ALA A 65 0.60 -2.32 4.63
C ALA A 65 0.80 -2.79 6.09
N GLU A 66 1.38 -3.97 6.29
CA GLU A 66 1.76 -4.47 7.62
C GLU A 66 2.78 -3.56 8.29
N TYR A 67 3.80 -3.14 7.56
CA TYR A 67 4.82 -2.21 8.07
C TYR A 67 4.20 -0.87 8.49
N LEU A 68 3.26 -0.32 7.71
CA LEU A 68 2.55 0.92 8.06
C LEU A 68 1.66 0.75 9.29
N ARG A 69 1.02 -0.43 9.43
CA ARG A 69 0.25 -0.79 10.62
C ARG A 69 1.14 -0.75 11.85
N ASP A 70 2.30 -1.40 11.80
CA ASP A 70 3.22 -1.52 12.93
C ASP A 70 3.85 -0.17 13.31
N LEU A 71 4.06 0.71 12.34
CA LEU A 71 4.45 2.09 12.59
C LEU A 71 3.33 2.96 13.17
N GLY A 72 2.07 2.51 13.10
CA GLY A 72 0.91 3.32 13.47
C GLY A 72 0.67 4.51 12.54
N TYR A 73 1.30 4.55 11.38
CA TYR A 73 1.25 5.64 10.42
C TYR A 73 0.28 5.35 9.28
N MET A 74 -0.55 6.33 8.94
CA MET A 74 -1.44 6.27 7.78
C MET A 74 -1.12 7.44 6.84
N PRO A 75 -0.64 7.17 5.64
CA PRO A 75 -0.38 8.22 4.68
C PRO A 75 -1.68 8.83 4.16
N GLU A 76 -1.77 10.15 4.19
CA GLU A 76 -2.90 10.88 3.61
C GLU A 76 -2.86 10.85 2.07
N GLN A 77 -1.65 10.95 1.53
CA GLN A 77 -1.41 10.95 0.09
C GLN A 77 -0.53 9.78 -0.32
N VAL A 78 -0.97 9.06 -1.34
CA VAL A 78 -0.23 7.99 -2.01
C VAL A 78 -0.20 8.29 -3.49
N GLN A 79 0.98 8.22 -4.10
CA GLN A 79 1.13 8.35 -5.54
C GLN A 79 1.32 6.98 -6.18
N ASP A 80 0.68 6.78 -7.33
CA ASP A 80 0.98 5.64 -8.18
C ASP A 80 2.26 5.93 -8.96
N PHE A 81 3.00 4.87 -9.28
CA PHE A 81 4.18 5.00 -10.12
C PHE A 81 3.80 5.62 -11.47
N TYR A 82 4.48 6.69 -11.82
CA TYR A 82 4.36 7.35 -13.11
C TYR A 82 5.71 7.28 -13.84
N PRO A 83 5.76 6.73 -15.07
CA PRO A 83 7.01 6.63 -15.82
C PRO A 83 7.57 8.01 -16.15
N THR A 84 8.71 8.34 -15.56
CA THR A 84 9.42 9.59 -15.84
C THR A 84 10.56 9.30 -16.82
N PRO A 85 10.70 10.05 -17.93
CA PRO A 85 11.78 9.85 -18.90
C PRO A 85 13.16 9.81 -18.23
N SER A 86 14.08 9.05 -18.83
CA SER A 86 15.48 8.91 -18.39
C SER A 86 15.69 8.28 -17.01
N THR A 87 14.74 7.51 -16.51
CA THR A 87 14.90 6.76 -15.26
C THR A 87 14.97 5.26 -15.49
N ILE A 88 15.75 4.56 -14.65
CA ILE A 88 15.86 3.10 -14.64
C ILE A 88 14.47 2.46 -14.43
N SER A 89 13.67 3.00 -13.53
CA SER A 89 12.32 2.50 -13.25
C SER A 89 11.40 2.59 -14.46
N THR A 90 11.54 3.62 -15.30
CA THR A 90 10.79 3.73 -16.55
C THR A 90 11.24 2.68 -17.57
N CYS A 91 12.55 2.40 -17.64
CA CYS A 91 13.05 1.30 -18.47
C CYS A 91 12.44 -0.03 -18.03
N MET A 92 12.47 -0.35 -16.73
CA MET A 92 11.83 -1.56 -16.18
C MET A 92 10.33 -1.62 -16.53
N TYR A 93 9.63 -0.49 -16.43
CA TYR A 93 8.20 -0.41 -16.67
C TYR A 93 7.81 -0.79 -18.10
N TYR A 94 8.56 -0.32 -19.09
CA TYR A 94 8.26 -0.57 -20.50
C TYR A 94 8.87 -1.88 -21.04
N THR A 95 10.02 -2.30 -20.52
CA THR A 95 10.71 -3.50 -21.01
C THR A 95 10.38 -4.75 -20.21
N GLY A 96 9.92 -4.62 -18.96
CA GLY A 96 9.79 -5.75 -18.05
C GLY A 96 11.13 -6.34 -17.61
N LEU A 97 12.24 -5.63 -17.83
CA LEU A 97 13.60 -6.10 -17.50
C LEU A 97 14.33 -5.04 -16.64
N ASP A 98 15.14 -5.50 -15.70
CA ASP A 98 16.08 -4.64 -15.00
C ASP A 98 17.30 -4.36 -15.88
N PRO A 99 17.51 -3.13 -16.36
CA PRO A 99 18.60 -2.84 -17.29
C PRO A 99 20.00 -3.02 -16.69
N ARG A 100 20.10 -3.23 -15.38
CA ARG A 100 21.39 -3.46 -14.68
C ARG A 100 21.77 -4.94 -14.67
N THR A 101 20.78 -5.83 -14.58
CA THR A 101 20.99 -7.30 -14.43
C THR A 101 20.40 -8.09 -15.59
N MET A 102 19.57 -7.45 -16.43
CA MET A 102 18.79 -8.09 -17.50
C MET A 102 17.81 -9.17 -17.00
N GLU A 103 17.52 -9.17 -15.72
CA GLU A 103 16.53 -10.07 -15.12
C GLU A 103 15.10 -9.54 -15.34
N PRO A 104 14.12 -10.44 -15.49
CA PRO A 104 12.72 -10.05 -15.61
C PRO A 104 12.23 -9.38 -14.32
N VAL A 105 11.46 -8.31 -14.50
CA VAL A 105 10.85 -7.54 -13.42
C VAL A 105 9.35 -7.53 -13.60
N TYR A 106 8.64 -7.87 -12.54
CA TYR A 106 7.18 -7.78 -12.53
C TYR A 106 6.72 -6.33 -12.66
N VAL A 107 5.72 -6.09 -13.50
CA VAL A 107 5.11 -4.77 -13.69
C VAL A 107 3.60 -4.89 -13.62
N ALA A 108 3.00 -4.22 -12.65
CA ALA A 108 1.55 -4.13 -12.54
C ALA A 108 1.00 -3.24 -13.67
N THR A 109 0.45 -3.86 -14.72
CA THR A 109 -0.16 -3.15 -15.86
C THR A 109 -1.68 -3.01 -15.71
N ASN A 110 -2.31 -3.93 -14.99
CA ASN A 110 -3.75 -3.94 -14.80
C ASN A 110 -4.18 -2.79 -13.87
N PRO A 111 -5.09 -1.89 -14.30
CA PRO A 111 -5.57 -0.78 -13.48
C PRO A 111 -6.22 -1.23 -12.16
N HIS A 112 -6.91 -2.37 -12.17
CA HIS A 112 -7.56 -2.90 -10.97
C HIS A 112 -6.53 -3.36 -9.94
N GLU A 113 -5.44 -3.99 -10.40
CA GLU A 113 -4.34 -4.37 -9.52
C GLU A 113 -3.61 -3.17 -8.93
N LYS A 114 -3.37 -2.12 -9.74
CA LYS A 114 -2.82 -0.86 -9.23
C LYS A 114 -3.71 -0.25 -8.15
N ALA A 115 -5.03 -0.27 -8.38
CA ALA A 115 -6.00 0.20 -7.39
C ALA A 115 -5.94 -0.61 -6.08
N MET A 116 -5.78 -1.94 -6.16
CA MET A 116 -5.60 -2.80 -4.99
C MET A 116 -4.30 -2.49 -4.23
N GLN A 117 -3.17 -2.36 -4.94
CA GLN A 117 -1.89 -2.00 -4.30
C GLN A 117 -1.97 -0.63 -3.60
N ARG A 118 -2.60 0.34 -4.24
CA ARG A 118 -2.83 1.67 -3.64
C ARG A 118 -3.75 1.60 -2.42
N ALA A 119 -4.83 0.83 -2.52
CA ALA A 119 -5.79 0.66 -1.42
C ALA A 119 -5.15 0.03 -0.19
N LEU A 120 -4.22 -0.91 -0.35
CA LEU A 120 -3.46 -1.53 0.73
C LEU A 120 -2.65 -0.51 1.53
N ILE A 121 -2.04 0.49 0.88
CA ILE A 121 -1.31 1.55 1.58
C ILE A 121 -2.25 2.42 2.43
N GLN A 122 -3.52 2.56 2.00
CA GLN A 122 -4.56 3.33 2.71
C GLN A 122 -5.67 2.40 3.25
N TYR A 123 -5.30 1.26 3.81
CA TYR A 123 -6.23 0.20 4.23
C TYR A 123 -7.28 0.62 5.27
N ARG A 124 -7.02 1.65 6.08
CA ARG A 124 -7.98 2.18 7.08
C ARG A 124 -9.10 3.02 6.46
N ASN A 125 -8.95 3.45 5.21
CA ASN A 125 -9.99 4.22 4.54
C ASN A 125 -11.19 3.30 4.24
N PRO A 126 -12.39 3.60 4.77
CA PRO A 126 -13.57 2.75 4.57
C PRO A 126 -13.97 2.55 3.10
N LYS A 127 -13.62 3.52 2.23
CA LYS A 127 -13.87 3.44 0.78
C LYS A 127 -13.02 2.38 0.09
N ASN A 128 -11.87 2.04 0.67
CA ASN A 128 -10.93 1.08 0.10
C ASN A 128 -11.20 -0.36 0.56
N TYR A 129 -12.18 -0.57 1.44
CA TYR A 129 -12.41 -1.86 2.09
C TYR A 129 -12.50 -3.03 1.10
N ASP A 130 -13.32 -2.90 0.07
CA ASP A 130 -13.59 -4.00 -0.87
C ASP A 130 -12.33 -4.35 -1.67
N LEU A 131 -11.55 -3.33 -2.09
CA LEU A 131 -10.27 -3.52 -2.78
C LEU A 131 -9.21 -4.16 -1.87
N VAL A 132 -9.13 -3.74 -0.60
CA VAL A 132 -8.21 -4.31 0.38
C VAL A 132 -8.57 -5.76 0.67
N HIS A 133 -9.86 -6.06 0.86
CA HIS A 133 -10.35 -7.41 1.09
C HIS A 133 -10.01 -8.34 -0.09
N GLU A 134 -10.28 -7.91 -1.32
CA GLU A 134 -9.93 -8.66 -2.53
C GLU A 134 -8.42 -8.87 -2.66
N ALA A 135 -7.63 -7.83 -2.40
CA ALA A 135 -6.17 -7.89 -2.46
C ALA A 135 -5.60 -8.90 -1.46
N LEU A 136 -6.10 -8.93 -0.23
CA LEU A 136 -5.68 -9.88 0.80
C LEU A 136 -6.03 -11.32 0.43
N ILE A 137 -7.22 -11.56 -0.16
CA ILE A 137 -7.60 -12.88 -0.66
C ILE A 137 -6.66 -13.32 -1.78
N LYS A 138 -6.41 -12.45 -2.77
CA LYS A 138 -5.53 -12.74 -3.91
C LYS A 138 -4.07 -12.96 -3.49
N ALA A 139 -3.61 -12.26 -2.47
CA ALA A 139 -2.27 -12.44 -1.91
C ALA A 139 -2.17 -13.67 -0.98
N GLY A 140 -3.28 -14.38 -0.70
CA GLY A 140 -3.32 -15.51 0.22
C GLY A 140 -3.14 -15.12 1.70
N ARG A 141 -3.39 -13.85 2.05
CA ARG A 141 -3.20 -13.29 3.39
C ARG A 141 -4.52 -13.02 4.09
N GLN A 142 -5.41 -14.01 4.12
CA GLN A 142 -6.69 -13.95 4.83
C GLN A 142 -6.52 -13.83 6.35
N ASP A 143 -5.35 -14.21 6.87
CA ASP A 143 -4.94 -14.03 8.26
C ASP A 143 -4.98 -12.56 8.72
N LEU A 144 -4.89 -11.62 7.79
CA LEU A 144 -4.96 -10.18 8.06
C LEU A 144 -6.39 -9.61 8.08
N ILE A 145 -7.39 -10.46 7.90
CA ILE A 145 -8.81 -10.11 8.00
C ILE A 145 -9.35 -10.67 9.33
N GLY A 146 -9.54 -9.83 10.32
CA GLY A 146 -9.95 -10.27 11.64
C GLY A 146 -10.11 -9.14 12.64
N PHE A 147 -10.19 -9.51 13.92
CA PHE A 147 -10.36 -8.57 15.04
C PHE A 147 -9.06 -8.33 15.83
N ASP A 148 -8.01 -9.08 15.55
CA ASP A 148 -6.72 -8.97 16.21
C ASP A 148 -5.99 -7.68 15.84
N SER A 149 -5.08 -7.25 16.70
CA SER A 149 -4.23 -6.08 16.47
C SER A 149 -3.32 -6.23 15.25
N LYS A 150 -3.05 -7.47 14.82
CA LYS A 150 -2.25 -7.80 13.63
C LYS A 150 -3.04 -7.71 12.33
N CYS A 151 -4.38 -7.67 12.40
CA CYS A 151 -5.23 -7.59 11.21
C CYS A 151 -5.25 -6.17 10.63
N LEU A 152 -5.35 -6.08 9.30
CA LEU A 152 -5.44 -4.82 8.57
C LEU A 152 -6.89 -4.32 8.52
N ILE A 153 -7.84 -5.23 8.29
CA ILE A 153 -9.26 -4.91 8.20
C ILE A 153 -10.10 -5.87 9.03
N ARG A 154 -11.25 -5.37 9.50
CA ARG A 154 -12.24 -6.21 10.19
C ARG A 154 -13.20 -6.86 9.19
N PRO A 155 -13.65 -8.10 9.42
CA PRO A 155 -14.65 -8.70 8.55
C PRO A 155 -15.95 -7.88 8.63
N ARG A 156 -16.48 -7.47 7.48
CA ARG A 156 -17.82 -6.87 7.40
C ARG A 156 -18.87 -7.99 7.36
N ARG A 157 -19.97 -7.81 8.04
CA ARG A 157 -21.13 -8.67 7.81
C ARG A 157 -21.56 -8.52 6.35
N PRO A 158 -21.84 -9.61 5.62
CA PRO A 158 -22.40 -9.49 4.29
C PRO A 158 -23.63 -8.57 4.39
N LYS A 159 -23.72 -7.59 3.48
CA LYS A 159 -24.96 -6.84 3.33
C LYS A 159 -26.02 -7.89 3.07
N LYS A 160 -27.01 -8.04 3.96
CA LYS A 160 -28.24 -8.69 3.57
C LYS A 160 -28.71 -7.90 2.36
N ASP A 161 -28.83 -8.58 1.22
CA ASP A 161 -29.46 -8.01 0.05
C ASP A 161 -30.74 -7.36 0.53
N ALA A 162 -30.91 -6.08 0.23
CA ALA A 162 -32.10 -5.35 0.60
C ALA A 162 -33.24 -6.14 0.00
N ASP A 163 -34.00 -6.76 0.87
CA ASP A 163 -35.15 -7.60 0.54
C ASP A 163 -36.07 -6.80 -0.40
N THR A 164 -36.08 -7.20 -1.67
CA THR A 164 -36.96 -6.63 -2.71
C THR A 164 -38.39 -7.17 -2.52
N SER A 165 -38.79 -7.40 -1.29
CA SER A 165 -40.12 -7.88 -0.93
C SER A 165 -40.83 -6.90 -0.02
N CYS A 166 -41.20 -5.75 -0.56
CA CYS A 166 -42.31 -4.98 -0.04
C CYS A 166 -42.89 -4.01 -1.10
N LEU A 167 -43.22 -4.54 -2.24
CA LEU A 167 -44.32 -3.95 -3.03
C LEU A 167 -45.62 -4.66 -2.58
N LEU A 168 -46.09 -4.30 -1.41
CA LEU A 168 -47.49 -4.54 -1.06
C LEU A 168 -48.35 -3.69 -2.01
N TYR A 169 -48.87 -4.39 -2.99
CA TYR A 169 -49.94 -3.94 -3.88
C TYR A 169 -51.14 -3.60 -3.01
N THR A 170 -51.35 -2.32 -2.73
CA THR A 170 -52.62 -1.84 -2.22
C THR A 170 -53.55 -1.69 -3.44
N SER A 171 -54.40 -2.69 -3.68
CA SER A 171 -55.50 -2.57 -4.59
C SER A 171 -56.47 -1.47 -4.09
N PRO A 172 -56.96 -0.58 -4.96
CA PRO A 172 -58.01 0.35 -4.58
C PRO A 172 -59.30 -0.45 -4.36
N SER A 173 -59.88 -0.28 -3.19
CA SER A 173 -61.22 -0.79 -2.87
C SER A 173 -62.28 0.07 -3.55
N PRO A 174 -63.42 -0.50 -3.97
CA PRO A 174 -64.48 0.17 -4.74
C PRO A 174 -65.22 1.27 -3.98
#